data_e064b836d34a856e412f14e62eb4a204
#
_entry.id   e064b836d34a856e412f14e62eb4a204
#
_cell.length_a   1.000
_cell.length_b   1.000
_cell.length_c   1.000
_cell.angle_alpha   90.00
_cell.angle_beta   90.00
_cell.angle_gamma   90.00
#
_symmetry.space_group_name_H-M   'P 1'
#
loop_
_entity.id
_entity.type
_entity.pdbx_description
1 polymer ?
#
loop_
_entity_poly.entity_id
_entity_poly.type
_entity_poly.pdbx_seq_one_letter_code
_entity_poly.pdbx_strand_id
1 'polypeptide(L)'
;DLRVTTSIIENLCPFHKIETPEAFFISLGERSTILGDKDLEVLNNKGGVSIQAALRKFVPFLSGDKKKGKEQEKFIVGKDFNKKIPIVINEENINTFVFPTCCHPIPGDDALGYIDNKGRIEVHKRSCSVAARLKSSFGNKILDAKWDMHKRLFFNATIKVRGIDRHGMLLSVSEVISSQMNIDIHKITISTEEGIFDGTIEIGVHDKDEVNELIAKLKNIENV
;
A
#
# COMPACT_ATOMS: atom_id res chain seq x y z
N ASP A 1 3.03 10.59 20.16
CA ASP A 1 2.84 9.47 21.11
C ASP A 1 1.38 9.35 21.49
N LEU A 2 0.64 8.54 20.76
CA LEU A 2 -0.73 8.17 21.13
C LEU A 2 -0.62 6.99 22.09
N ARG A 3 -0.61 7.27 23.37
CA ARG A 3 -0.94 6.25 24.36
C ARG A 3 -2.42 5.93 24.18
N VAL A 4 -2.71 4.80 23.52
CA VAL A 4 -4.00 4.14 23.67
C VAL A 4 -4.06 3.78 25.14
N THR A 5 -4.66 4.64 25.94
CA THR A 5 -4.71 4.45 27.38
C THR A 5 -5.58 3.23 27.64
N THR A 6 -5.16 2.37 28.55
CA THR A 6 -5.88 1.19 29.02
C THR A 6 -7.35 1.51 29.32
N SER A 7 -7.64 2.73 29.74
CA SER A 7 -8.99 3.23 30.03
C SER A 7 -9.93 3.31 28.80
N ILE A 8 -9.40 3.48 27.59
CA ILE A 8 -10.20 3.46 26.35
C ILE A 8 -10.67 2.05 26.05
N ILE A 9 -9.79 1.06 26.22
CA ILE A 9 -10.09 -0.34 25.98
C ILE A 9 -10.98 -0.90 27.06
N GLU A 10 -10.75 -0.53 28.32
CA GLU A 10 -11.62 -0.88 29.46
C GLU A 10 -13.07 -0.42 29.25
N ASN A 11 -13.30 0.66 28.53
CA ASN A 11 -14.65 1.12 28.18
C ASN A 11 -15.31 0.30 27.05
N LEU A 12 -14.53 -0.32 26.18
CA LEU A 12 -15.05 -1.15 25.08
C LEU A 12 -15.28 -2.60 25.50
N CYS A 13 -14.52 -3.12 26.48
CA CYS A 13 -14.64 -4.49 26.96
C CYS A 13 -16.08 -4.88 27.37
N PRO A 14 -16.79 -4.10 28.22
CA PRO A 14 -18.18 -4.41 28.60
C PRO A 14 -19.15 -4.37 27.42
N PHE A 15 -18.91 -3.49 26.46
CA PHE A 15 -19.75 -3.37 25.27
C PHE A 15 -19.70 -4.61 24.39
N HIS A 16 -18.50 -5.23 24.29
CA HIS A 16 -18.29 -6.47 23.57
C HIS A 16 -18.43 -7.73 24.43
N LYS A 17 -18.83 -7.58 25.71
CA LYS A 17 -18.98 -8.69 26.69
C LYS A 17 -17.67 -9.45 26.91
N ILE A 18 -16.55 -8.74 26.91
CA ILE A 18 -15.20 -9.27 27.14
C ILE A 18 -14.73 -8.74 28.50
N GLU A 19 -14.16 -9.61 29.33
CA GLU A 19 -13.84 -9.27 30.73
C GLU A 19 -12.52 -8.52 30.89
N THR A 20 -11.54 -8.74 29.99
CA THR A 20 -10.20 -8.17 30.14
C THR A 20 -9.73 -7.49 28.84
N PRO A 21 -8.90 -6.42 28.97
CA PRO A 21 -8.28 -5.78 27.81
C PRO A 21 -7.45 -6.71 26.94
N GLU A 22 -6.74 -7.67 27.56
CA GLU A 22 -5.92 -8.65 26.84
C GLU A 22 -6.78 -9.57 25.98
N ALA A 23 -7.88 -10.08 26.54
CA ALA A 23 -8.86 -10.89 25.80
C ALA A 23 -9.50 -10.08 24.64
N PHE A 24 -9.71 -8.79 24.84
CA PHE A 24 -10.21 -7.90 23.81
C PHE A 24 -9.21 -7.75 22.63
N PHE A 25 -7.93 -7.57 22.90
CA PHE A 25 -6.89 -7.53 21.87
C PHE A 25 -6.76 -8.87 21.11
N ILE A 26 -6.85 -9.99 21.81
CA ILE A 26 -6.84 -11.31 21.18
C ILE A 26 -8.05 -11.45 20.24
N SER A 27 -9.24 -11.09 20.70
CA SER A 27 -10.48 -11.16 19.89
C SER A 27 -10.44 -10.27 18.63
N LEU A 28 -9.79 -9.13 18.72
CA LEU A 28 -9.52 -8.27 17.56
C LEU A 28 -8.53 -8.91 16.57
N GLY A 29 -7.46 -9.52 17.10
CA GLY A 29 -6.45 -10.22 16.29
C GLY A 29 -7.03 -11.44 15.57
N GLU A 30 -7.89 -12.19 16.23
CA GLU A 30 -8.62 -13.35 15.67
C GLU A 30 -9.81 -12.95 14.79
N ARG A 31 -10.12 -11.65 14.65
CA ARG A 31 -11.29 -11.11 13.94
C ARG A 31 -12.64 -11.61 14.48
N SER A 32 -12.68 -12.12 15.69
CA SER A 32 -13.93 -12.49 16.37
C SER A 32 -14.69 -11.27 16.88
N THR A 33 -13.99 -10.16 17.10
CA THR A 33 -14.55 -8.84 17.40
C THR A 33 -14.14 -7.86 16.30
N ILE A 34 -15.11 -7.09 15.77
CA ILE A 34 -14.90 -6.06 14.75
C ILE A 34 -15.36 -4.73 15.32
N LEU A 35 -14.48 -3.73 15.30
CA LEU A 35 -14.82 -2.38 15.73
C LEU A 35 -15.66 -1.67 14.65
N GLY A 36 -16.74 -1.01 15.07
CA GLY A 36 -17.66 -0.30 14.20
C GLY A 36 -18.10 1.06 14.75
N ASP A 37 -19.05 1.70 14.07
CA ASP A 37 -19.53 3.05 14.44
C ASP A 37 -20.13 3.12 15.86
N LYS A 38 -20.70 2.01 16.35
CA LYS A 38 -21.26 1.93 17.72
C LYS A 38 -20.17 2.02 18.80
N ASP A 39 -18.98 1.49 18.52
CA ASP A 39 -17.84 1.59 19.44
C ASP A 39 -17.37 3.04 19.55
N LEU A 40 -17.44 3.80 18.46
CA LEU A 40 -17.16 5.23 18.45
C LEU A 40 -18.18 6.03 19.28
N GLU A 41 -19.46 5.65 19.25
CA GLU A 41 -20.49 6.26 20.07
C GLU A 41 -20.28 6.01 21.56
N VAL A 42 -19.90 4.80 21.94
CA VAL A 42 -19.57 4.44 23.32
C VAL A 42 -18.40 5.27 23.86
N LEU A 43 -17.38 5.50 23.04
CA LEU A 43 -16.21 6.29 23.41
C LEU A 43 -16.50 7.79 23.49
N ASN A 44 -17.40 8.32 22.65
CA ASN A 44 -17.79 9.72 22.64
C ASN A 44 -18.68 10.11 23.85
N ASN A 45 -19.47 9.18 24.37
CA ASN A 45 -20.43 9.48 25.45
C ASN A 45 -19.81 9.51 26.85
N LYS A 46 -18.53 9.15 27.04
CA LYS A 46 -17.91 9.02 28.37
C LYS A 46 -16.71 9.92 28.68
N GLY A 47 -16.38 10.91 27.84
CA GLY A 47 -15.28 11.81 28.24
C GLY A 47 -14.75 12.73 27.17
N GLY A 48 -14.82 13.99 27.41
CA GLY A 48 -14.49 15.18 26.63
C GLY A 48 -13.05 15.31 26.08
N VAL A 49 -12.57 14.35 25.31
CA VAL A 49 -11.38 14.51 24.49
C VAL A 49 -11.72 13.98 23.10
N SER A 50 -11.42 14.78 22.08
CA SER A 50 -11.70 14.44 20.67
C SER A 50 -10.91 13.18 20.22
N ILE A 51 -11.42 12.03 20.63
CA ILE A 51 -10.88 10.68 20.30
C ILE A 51 -11.13 10.35 18.81
N GLN A 52 -12.04 11.09 18.15
CA GLN A 52 -12.35 10.90 16.72
C GLN A 52 -11.11 11.02 15.80
N ALA A 53 -10.17 11.91 16.12
CA ALA A 53 -8.96 12.07 15.33
C ALA A 53 -7.96 10.92 15.51
N ALA A 54 -7.93 10.30 16.67
CA ALA A 54 -7.03 9.20 17.00
C ALA A 54 -7.52 7.87 16.41
N LEU A 55 -8.81 7.57 16.54
CA LEU A 55 -9.40 6.33 16.04
C LEU A 55 -9.54 6.31 14.52
N ARG A 56 -9.74 7.43 13.84
CA ARG A 56 -9.73 7.51 12.38
C ARG A 56 -8.42 7.03 11.74
N LYS A 57 -7.32 7.04 12.47
CA LYS A 57 -6.03 6.50 11.99
C LYS A 57 -5.95 4.97 12.10
N PHE A 58 -6.73 4.35 13.00
CA PHE A 58 -6.73 2.91 13.22
C PHE A 58 -7.85 2.16 12.47
N VAL A 59 -8.98 2.79 12.26
CA VAL A 59 -10.17 2.18 11.65
C VAL A 59 -9.97 1.77 10.18
N PRO A 60 -9.16 2.46 9.33
CA PRO A 60 -8.97 2.03 7.94
C PRO A 60 -8.33 0.65 7.79
N PHE A 61 -7.59 0.21 8.81
CA PHE A 61 -6.90 -1.08 8.77
C PHE A 61 -7.80 -2.26 9.19
N LEU A 62 -8.84 -2.00 9.99
CA LEU A 62 -9.68 -3.04 10.62
C LEU A 62 -11.06 -3.23 9.95
N SER A 63 -11.53 -2.27 9.19
CA SER A 63 -12.85 -2.36 8.56
C SER A 63 -12.76 -2.88 7.12
N GLY A 64 -12.83 -4.19 6.97
CA GLY A 64 -13.17 -4.82 5.69
C GLY A 64 -14.64 -4.66 5.34
N ASP A 65 -15.24 -3.50 5.57
CA ASP A 65 -16.67 -3.31 5.38
C ASP A 65 -16.99 -2.34 4.25
N LYS A 66 -17.94 -2.79 3.44
CA LYS A 66 -18.59 -2.07 2.35
C LYS A 66 -19.27 -0.80 2.88
N LYS A 67 -18.53 0.20 3.35
CA LYS A 67 -19.10 1.52 3.43
C LYS A 67 -19.10 2.12 2.04
N LYS A 68 -20.28 2.59 1.61
CA LYS A 68 -20.44 3.67 0.64
C LYS A 68 -19.53 4.82 1.12
N GLY A 69 -18.23 4.68 0.84
CA GLY A 69 -17.29 5.77 1.00
C GLY A 69 -17.84 6.92 0.18
N LYS A 70 -17.77 8.12 0.69
CA LYS A 70 -17.73 9.31 -0.15
C LYS A 70 -16.78 8.93 -1.28
N GLU A 71 -17.32 8.77 -2.50
CA GLU A 71 -16.49 8.62 -3.69
C GLU A 71 -15.52 9.80 -3.62
N GLN A 72 -14.27 9.51 -3.31
CA GLN A 72 -13.20 10.48 -3.53
C GLN A 72 -13.37 10.84 -5.00
N GLU A 73 -13.56 12.12 -5.28
CA GLU A 73 -13.75 12.60 -6.64
C GLU A 73 -12.55 12.13 -7.45
N LYS A 74 -12.72 11.00 -8.12
CA LYS A 74 -11.72 10.46 -9.03
C LYS A 74 -11.69 11.44 -10.19
N PHE A 75 -10.49 11.87 -10.56
CA PHE A 75 -10.32 12.80 -11.64
C PHE A 75 -11.00 12.23 -12.90
N ILE A 76 -12.13 12.83 -13.29
CA ILE A 76 -12.85 12.48 -14.51
C ILE A 76 -12.40 13.45 -15.58
N VAL A 77 -11.76 12.91 -16.61
CA VAL A 77 -11.28 13.70 -17.75
C VAL A 77 -12.46 14.34 -18.48
N GLY A 78 -12.58 15.65 -18.41
CA GLY A 78 -13.57 16.42 -19.17
C GLY A 78 -13.31 16.37 -20.69
N LYS A 79 -14.31 16.77 -21.49
CA LYS A 79 -14.22 16.78 -22.96
C LYS A 79 -13.09 17.67 -23.50
N ASP A 80 -12.68 18.67 -22.73
CA ASP A 80 -11.67 19.68 -23.11
C ASP A 80 -10.26 19.37 -22.57
N PHE A 81 -10.02 18.16 -22.11
CA PHE A 81 -8.73 17.77 -21.56
C PHE A 81 -7.64 17.74 -22.64
N ASN A 82 -6.59 18.53 -22.46
CA ASN A 82 -5.47 18.59 -23.42
C ASN A 82 -4.49 17.42 -23.21
N LYS A 83 -4.61 16.39 -24.02
CA LYS A 83 -3.80 15.17 -23.97
C LYS A 83 -2.31 15.36 -24.28
N LYS A 84 -1.90 16.51 -24.77
CA LYS A 84 -0.49 16.83 -25.07
C LYS A 84 0.27 17.32 -23.84
N ILE A 85 -0.45 17.68 -22.77
CA ILE A 85 0.15 18.12 -21.52
C ILE A 85 0.32 16.88 -20.62
N PRO A 86 1.53 16.59 -20.14
CA PRO A 86 1.75 15.49 -19.20
C PRO A 86 0.93 15.70 -17.92
N ILE A 87 0.35 14.63 -17.41
CA ILE A 87 -0.25 14.67 -16.07
C ILE A 87 0.85 14.72 -15.03
N VAL A 88 0.70 15.60 -14.06
CA VAL A 88 1.61 15.70 -12.92
C VAL A 88 0.96 15.01 -11.72
N ILE A 89 1.66 14.05 -11.16
CA ILE A 89 1.22 13.27 -9.99
C ILE A 89 1.96 13.80 -8.78
N ASN A 90 1.23 14.34 -7.82
CA ASN A 90 1.74 14.88 -6.57
C ASN A 90 0.92 14.39 -5.36
N GLU A 91 1.29 14.81 -4.16
CA GLU A 91 0.63 14.40 -2.91
C GLU A 91 -0.84 14.82 -2.83
N GLU A 92 -1.20 15.91 -3.48
CA GLU A 92 -2.56 16.47 -3.40
C GLU A 92 -3.54 15.69 -4.27
N ASN A 93 -3.07 15.24 -5.45
CA ASN A 93 -3.91 14.59 -6.45
C ASN A 93 -3.71 13.07 -6.57
N ILE A 94 -2.75 12.48 -5.87
CA ILE A 94 -2.40 11.05 -6.00
C ILE A 94 -3.61 10.13 -5.82
N ASN A 95 -4.53 10.48 -4.94
CA ASN A 95 -5.74 9.70 -4.66
C ASN A 95 -6.77 9.74 -5.80
N THR A 96 -6.61 10.64 -6.76
CA THR A 96 -7.51 10.76 -7.92
C THR A 96 -7.15 9.78 -9.03
N PHE A 97 -5.93 9.23 -9.00
CA PHE A 97 -5.44 8.24 -9.94
C PHE A 97 -5.69 6.81 -9.47
N VAL A 98 -5.69 5.89 -10.41
CA VAL A 98 -5.76 4.45 -10.14
C VAL A 98 -4.38 3.87 -10.39
N PHE A 99 -3.83 3.16 -9.40
CA PHE A 99 -2.55 2.46 -9.49
C PHE A 99 -2.81 0.96 -9.57
N PRO A 100 -2.72 0.35 -10.77
CA PRO A 100 -3.06 -1.04 -10.96
C PRO A 100 -1.98 -1.97 -10.42
N THR A 101 -2.40 -3.14 -9.95
CA THR A 101 -1.53 -4.16 -9.35
C THR A 101 -0.62 -4.89 -10.34
N CYS A 102 -0.84 -4.72 -11.66
CA CYS A 102 -0.02 -5.37 -12.69
C CYS A 102 1.44 -4.87 -12.74
N CYS A 103 1.71 -3.66 -12.25
CA CYS A 103 3.05 -3.07 -12.31
C CYS A 103 3.44 -2.23 -11.09
N HIS A 104 2.50 -1.87 -10.21
CA HIS A 104 2.76 -1.05 -9.01
C HIS A 104 3.70 0.13 -9.30
N PRO A 105 3.25 1.14 -10.08
CA PRO A 105 4.08 2.30 -10.38
C PRO A 105 4.35 3.12 -9.13
N ILE A 106 5.60 3.55 -8.98
CA ILE A 106 6.08 4.32 -7.82
C ILE A 106 6.79 5.60 -8.29
N PRO A 107 6.96 6.61 -7.44
CA PRO A 107 7.71 7.82 -7.78
C PRO A 107 9.10 7.48 -8.34
N GLY A 108 9.49 8.19 -9.42
CA GLY A 108 10.73 7.94 -10.16
C GLY A 108 10.61 6.90 -11.29
N ASP A 109 9.52 6.15 -11.37
CA ASP A 109 9.26 5.30 -12.54
C ASP A 109 8.90 6.14 -13.78
N ASP A 110 9.35 5.67 -14.95
CA ASP A 110 8.83 6.20 -16.22
C ASP A 110 7.39 5.69 -16.40
N ALA A 111 6.43 6.61 -16.26
CA ALA A 111 5.02 6.30 -16.18
C ALA A 111 4.21 6.87 -17.33
N LEU A 112 3.08 6.26 -17.59
CA LEU A 112 2.04 6.77 -18.49
C LEU A 112 0.67 6.64 -17.83
N GLY A 113 -0.25 7.52 -18.20
CA GLY A 113 -1.67 7.47 -17.84
C GLY A 113 -2.49 6.86 -18.96
N TYR A 114 -3.47 6.05 -18.61
CA TYR A 114 -4.50 5.55 -19.51
C TYR A 114 -5.87 6.05 -19.04
N ILE A 115 -6.65 6.65 -19.94
CA ILE A 115 -8.02 7.07 -19.65
C ILE A 115 -8.95 5.90 -19.89
N ASP A 116 -9.54 5.36 -18.81
CA ASP A 116 -10.51 4.26 -18.91
C ASP A 116 -11.85 4.71 -19.52
N ASN A 117 -12.78 3.77 -19.71
CA ASN A 117 -14.11 4.06 -20.26
C ASN A 117 -15.01 4.88 -19.30
N LYS A 118 -14.62 5.00 -18.03
CA LYS A 118 -15.31 5.82 -17.02
C LYS A 118 -14.68 7.19 -16.85
N GLY A 119 -13.68 7.54 -17.67
CA GLY A 119 -12.94 8.79 -17.58
C GLY A 119 -11.90 8.84 -16.45
N ARG A 120 -11.58 7.73 -15.80
CA ARG A 120 -10.56 7.68 -14.76
C ARG A 120 -9.18 7.48 -15.40
N ILE A 121 -8.14 7.96 -14.74
CA ILE A 121 -6.77 7.80 -15.21
C ILE A 121 -6.10 6.67 -14.43
N GLU A 122 -5.73 5.62 -15.13
CA GLU A 122 -4.90 4.52 -14.63
C GLU A 122 -3.44 4.80 -14.94
N VAL A 123 -2.59 4.81 -13.90
CA VAL A 123 -1.15 5.07 -14.06
C VAL A 123 -0.41 3.75 -14.13
N HIS A 124 0.36 3.55 -15.20
CA HIS A 124 1.18 2.35 -15.41
C HIS A 124 2.64 2.72 -15.60
N LYS A 125 3.56 1.80 -15.26
CA LYS A 125 4.94 1.88 -15.75
C LYS A 125 4.94 1.74 -17.26
N ARG A 126 5.75 2.53 -17.95
CA ARG A 126 5.87 2.45 -19.41
C ARG A 126 6.37 1.08 -19.90
N SER A 127 7.13 0.37 -19.07
CA SER A 127 7.62 -0.99 -19.32
C SER A 127 6.57 -2.09 -19.06
N CYS A 128 5.38 -1.75 -18.56
CA CYS A 128 4.34 -2.72 -18.25
C CYS A 128 3.75 -3.35 -19.52
N SER A 129 3.60 -4.67 -19.56
CA SER A 129 2.99 -5.39 -20.68
C SER A 129 1.53 -5.01 -20.93
N VAL A 130 0.79 -4.67 -19.86
CA VAL A 130 -0.59 -4.15 -19.97
C VAL A 130 -0.56 -2.77 -20.59
N ALA A 131 0.34 -1.88 -20.18
CA ALA A 131 0.49 -0.55 -20.76
C ALA A 131 0.86 -0.62 -22.25
N ALA A 132 1.73 -1.54 -22.64
CA ALA A 132 2.09 -1.76 -24.05
C ALA A 132 0.87 -2.14 -24.89
N ARG A 133 0.02 -3.04 -24.40
CA ARG A 133 -1.24 -3.41 -25.07
C ARG A 133 -2.22 -2.26 -25.15
N LEU A 134 -2.41 -1.51 -24.06
CA LEU A 134 -3.28 -0.33 -24.01
C LEU A 134 -2.82 0.74 -25.01
N LYS A 135 -1.50 0.97 -25.09
CA LYS A 135 -0.92 1.91 -26.06
C LYS A 135 -1.19 1.49 -27.51
N SER A 136 -1.08 0.21 -27.83
CA SER A 136 -1.33 -0.32 -29.16
C SER A 136 -2.80 -0.25 -29.57
N SER A 137 -3.72 -0.55 -28.63
CA SER A 137 -5.16 -0.61 -28.91
C SER A 137 -5.87 0.73 -28.74
N PHE A 138 -5.39 1.58 -27.83
CA PHE A 138 -6.07 2.81 -27.41
C PHE A 138 -5.08 3.99 -27.30
N GLY A 139 -4.18 4.15 -28.26
CA GLY A 139 -3.15 5.20 -28.24
C GLY A 139 -3.71 6.62 -28.04
N ASN A 140 -4.94 6.89 -28.50
CA ASN A 140 -5.63 8.15 -28.31
C ASN A 140 -6.09 8.43 -26.86
N LYS A 141 -6.03 7.41 -25.97
CA LYS A 141 -6.36 7.50 -24.54
C LYS A 141 -5.13 7.46 -23.64
N ILE A 142 -3.94 7.48 -24.23
CA ILE A 142 -2.67 7.47 -23.48
C ILE A 142 -2.20 8.91 -23.25
N LEU A 143 -1.69 9.13 -22.04
CA LEU A 143 -1.14 10.39 -21.56
C LEU A 143 0.28 10.16 -21.05
N ASP A 144 1.14 11.15 -21.18
CA ASP A 144 2.40 11.13 -20.44
C ASP A 144 2.14 11.47 -18.97
N ALA A 145 2.84 10.79 -18.06
CA ALA A 145 2.73 11.02 -16.62
C ALA A 145 4.10 11.39 -16.04
N LYS A 146 4.13 12.36 -15.13
CA LYS A 146 5.33 12.78 -14.41
C LYS A 146 5.04 12.80 -12.92
N TRP A 147 6.00 12.34 -12.14
CA TRP A 147 5.99 12.44 -10.70
C TRP A 147 6.57 13.76 -10.25
N ASP A 148 5.90 14.43 -9.32
CA ASP A 148 6.32 15.67 -8.67
C ASP A 148 6.00 15.56 -7.17
N MET A 149 6.77 14.69 -6.51
CA MET A 149 6.57 14.33 -5.10
C MET A 149 7.57 15.06 -4.23
N HIS A 150 7.06 15.81 -3.24
CA HIS A 150 7.88 16.51 -2.25
C HIS A 150 7.79 15.86 -0.87
N LYS A 151 6.78 15.02 -0.63
CA LYS A 151 6.62 14.26 0.61
C LYS A 151 6.89 12.79 0.37
N ARG A 152 7.54 12.14 1.33
CA ARG A 152 7.77 10.69 1.30
C ARG A 152 6.47 9.98 1.68
N LEU A 153 5.76 9.45 0.70
CA LEU A 153 4.62 8.56 0.87
C LEU A 153 5.08 7.11 0.68
N PHE A 154 4.32 6.16 1.22
CA PHE A 154 4.59 4.74 1.04
C PHE A 154 3.85 4.20 -0.18
N PHE A 155 4.57 3.45 -0.99
CA PHE A 155 4.07 2.77 -2.18
C PHE A 155 4.39 1.29 -2.12
N ASN A 156 3.47 0.47 -2.64
CA ASN A 156 3.73 -0.96 -2.78
C ASN A 156 4.62 -1.22 -3.98
N ALA A 157 5.69 -1.98 -3.79
CA ALA A 157 6.54 -2.49 -4.86
C ALA A 157 6.67 -4.01 -4.73
N THR A 158 6.92 -4.66 -5.85
CA THR A 158 7.17 -6.10 -5.89
C THR A 158 8.53 -6.35 -6.50
N ILE A 159 9.39 -7.05 -5.77
CA ILE A 159 10.69 -7.50 -6.24
C ILE A 159 10.68 -9.03 -6.43
N LYS A 160 11.45 -9.50 -7.39
CA LYS A 160 11.72 -10.92 -7.59
C LYS A 160 13.18 -11.18 -7.28
N VAL A 161 13.42 -12.21 -6.49
CA VAL A 161 14.75 -12.64 -6.09
C VAL A 161 14.93 -14.09 -6.55
N ARG A 162 16.02 -14.37 -7.23
CA ARG A 162 16.35 -15.72 -7.68
C ARG A 162 17.80 -16.03 -7.38
N GLY A 163 18.05 -17.24 -6.92
CA GLY A 163 19.41 -17.64 -6.57
C GLY A 163 19.51 -19.14 -6.35
N ILE A 164 20.71 -19.60 -5.95
CA ILE A 164 20.94 -20.97 -5.52
C ILE A 164 20.46 -21.12 -4.09
N ASP A 165 19.60 -22.10 -3.84
CA ASP A 165 19.09 -22.32 -2.48
C ASP A 165 20.19 -22.79 -1.54
N ARG A 166 20.23 -22.19 -0.37
CA ARG A 166 21.11 -22.57 0.73
C ARG A 166 20.46 -22.30 2.09
N HIS A 167 20.96 -22.99 3.08
CA HIS A 167 20.50 -22.73 4.45
C HIS A 167 20.65 -21.25 4.83
N GLY A 168 19.58 -20.66 5.34
CA GLY A 168 19.58 -19.26 5.76
C GLY A 168 19.38 -18.22 4.65
N MET A 169 19.11 -18.62 3.39
CA MET A 169 18.89 -17.69 2.27
C MET A 169 17.77 -16.69 2.58
N LEU A 170 16.61 -17.17 3.06
CA LEU A 170 15.50 -16.31 3.45
C LEU A 170 15.89 -15.31 4.54
N LEU A 171 16.66 -15.78 5.56
CA LEU A 171 17.13 -14.92 6.63
C LEU A 171 18.03 -13.81 6.07
N SER A 172 18.99 -14.15 5.20
CA SER A 172 19.89 -13.17 4.59
C SER A 172 19.14 -12.12 3.78
N VAL A 173 18.13 -12.53 2.99
CA VAL A 173 17.30 -11.63 2.20
C VAL A 173 16.45 -10.72 3.11
N SER A 174 15.80 -11.29 4.12
CA SER A 174 14.94 -10.52 5.03
C SER A 174 15.75 -9.55 5.90
N GLU A 175 16.97 -9.91 6.29
CA GLU A 175 17.88 -9.05 7.06
C GLU A 175 18.29 -7.80 6.23
N VAL A 176 18.62 -7.98 4.96
CA VAL A 176 18.93 -6.84 4.08
C VAL A 176 17.73 -5.92 3.95
N ILE A 177 16.53 -6.45 3.72
CA ILE A 177 15.33 -5.64 3.51
C ILE A 177 14.94 -4.91 4.79
N SER A 178 14.75 -5.65 5.89
CA SER A 178 14.16 -5.09 7.11
C SER A 178 15.20 -4.45 8.02
N SER A 179 16.38 -5.06 8.22
CA SER A 179 17.36 -4.57 9.20
C SER A 179 18.30 -3.53 8.60
N GLN A 180 18.78 -3.73 7.36
CA GLN A 180 19.75 -2.81 6.75
C GLN A 180 19.09 -1.65 6.00
N MET A 181 17.91 -1.86 5.41
CA MET A 181 17.20 -0.85 4.64
C MET A 181 16.01 -0.25 5.39
N ASN A 182 15.59 -0.85 6.49
CA ASN A 182 14.40 -0.45 7.25
C ASN A 182 13.13 -0.40 6.38
N ILE A 183 13.01 -1.35 5.45
CA ILE A 183 11.88 -1.48 4.53
C ILE A 183 10.90 -2.50 5.08
N ASP A 184 9.60 -2.16 5.07
CA ASP A 184 8.53 -3.04 5.49
C ASP A 184 8.27 -4.13 4.44
N ILE A 185 8.23 -5.38 4.90
CA ILE A 185 7.86 -6.53 4.07
C ILE A 185 6.38 -6.83 4.31
N HIS A 186 5.58 -6.73 3.25
CA HIS A 186 4.14 -7.01 3.32
C HIS A 186 3.84 -8.48 3.06
N LYS A 187 4.58 -9.10 2.15
CA LYS A 187 4.39 -10.50 1.78
C LYS A 187 5.66 -11.08 1.18
N ILE A 188 5.95 -12.33 1.54
CA ILE A 188 7.00 -13.13 0.91
C ILE A 188 6.37 -14.42 0.38
N THR A 189 6.65 -14.74 -0.86
CA THR A 189 6.31 -16.03 -1.47
C THR A 189 7.58 -16.62 -2.02
N ILE A 190 7.91 -17.84 -1.59
CA ILE A 190 9.15 -18.52 -1.96
C ILE A 190 8.80 -19.92 -2.45
N SER A 191 9.47 -20.34 -3.50
CA SER A 191 9.54 -21.74 -3.94
C SER A 191 10.99 -22.13 -4.15
N THR A 192 11.31 -23.39 -3.85
CA THR A 192 12.61 -23.99 -4.16
C THR A 192 12.38 -25.21 -5.02
N GLU A 193 12.95 -25.20 -6.22
CA GLU A 193 12.89 -26.31 -7.16
C GLU A 193 14.30 -26.59 -7.68
N GLU A 194 14.72 -27.86 -7.65
CA GLU A 194 16.03 -28.32 -8.13
C GLU A 194 17.23 -27.54 -7.57
N GLY A 195 17.12 -27.06 -6.30
CA GLY A 195 18.16 -26.27 -5.66
C GLY A 195 18.20 -24.79 -6.09
N ILE A 196 17.19 -24.33 -6.84
CA ILE A 196 17.01 -22.93 -7.20
C ILE A 196 15.92 -22.33 -6.31
N PHE A 197 16.26 -21.23 -5.67
CA PHE A 197 15.35 -20.40 -4.87
C PHE A 197 14.74 -19.32 -5.77
N ASP A 198 13.42 -19.31 -5.86
CA ASP A 198 12.64 -18.25 -6.50
C ASP A 198 11.74 -17.57 -5.47
N GLY A 199 11.93 -16.25 -5.26
CA GLY A 199 11.18 -15.45 -4.32
C GLY A 199 10.46 -14.29 -4.99
N THR A 200 9.22 -14.03 -4.54
CA THR A 200 8.48 -12.80 -4.84
C THR A 200 8.17 -12.11 -3.52
N ILE A 201 8.61 -10.87 -3.38
CA ILE A 201 8.53 -10.09 -2.14
C ILE A 201 7.79 -8.80 -2.42
N GLU A 202 6.70 -8.56 -1.70
CA GLU A 202 5.94 -7.30 -1.71
C GLU A 202 6.43 -6.44 -0.55
N ILE A 203 6.86 -5.22 -0.86
CA ILE A 203 7.50 -4.29 0.07
C ILE A 203 6.85 -2.91 0.01
N GLY A 204 6.99 -2.15 1.10
CA GLY A 204 6.59 -0.75 1.18
C GLY A 204 7.80 0.17 0.99
N VAL A 205 7.82 0.95 -0.08
CA VAL A 205 8.93 1.84 -0.44
C VAL A 205 8.46 3.26 -0.72
N HIS A 206 9.37 4.22 -0.77
CA HIS A 206 9.03 5.61 -1.05
C HIS A 206 9.18 5.98 -2.52
N ASP A 207 10.21 5.47 -3.18
CA ASP A 207 10.57 5.82 -4.55
C ASP A 207 11.40 4.71 -5.22
N LYS A 208 11.73 4.95 -6.48
CA LYS A 208 12.52 4.03 -7.29
C LYS A 208 13.99 3.96 -6.84
N ASP A 209 14.53 5.03 -6.28
CA ASP A 209 15.94 5.06 -5.86
C ASP A 209 16.14 4.16 -4.65
N GLU A 210 15.19 4.14 -3.72
CA GLU A 210 15.17 3.19 -2.60
C GLU A 210 15.10 1.73 -3.07
N VAL A 211 14.29 1.44 -4.09
CA VAL A 211 14.23 0.10 -4.71
C VAL A 211 15.56 -0.26 -5.39
N ASN A 212 16.19 0.68 -6.09
CA ASN A 212 17.47 0.45 -6.75
C ASN A 212 18.59 0.17 -5.74
N GLU A 213 18.63 0.91 -4.62
CA GLU A 213 19.57 0.66 -3.52
C GLU A 213 19.35 -0.73 -2.92
N LEU A 214 18.10 -1.10 -2.67
CA LEU A 214 17.75 -2.43 -2.18
C LEU A 214 18.24 -3.52 -3.13
N ILE A 215 17.98 -3.38 -4.43
CA ILE A 215 18.43 -4.36 -5.44
C ILE A 215 19.96 -4.47 -5.43
N ALA A 216 20.67 -3.36 -5.32
CA ALA A 216 22.14 -3.36 -5.24
C ALA A 216 22.66 -4.13 -4.01
N LYS A 217 22.01 -3.96 -2.85
CA LYS A 217 22.36 -4.69 -1.63
C LYS A 217 22.02 -6.18 -1.71
N LEU A 218 20.85 -6.52 -2.27
CA LEU A 218 20.46 -7.92 -2.45
C LEU A 218 21.40 -8.69 -3.37
N LYS A 219 21.90 -8.07 -4.44
CA LYS A 219 22.90 -8.66 -5.34
C LYS A 219 24.26 -8.93 -4.69
N ASN A 220 24.54 -8.33 -3.52
CA ASN A 220 25.75 -8.63 -2.76
C ASN A 220 25.59 -9.87 -1.87
N ILE A 221 24.40 -10.44 -1.77
CA ILE A 221 24.17 -11.70 -1.08
C ILE A 221 24.75 -12.81 -1.95
N GLU A 222 25.58 -13.65 -1.37
CA GLU A 222 26.17 -14.79 -2.07
C GLU A 222 25.08 -15.70 -2.66
N ASN A 223 25.16 -16.00 -3.94
CA ASN A 223 24.24 -16.86 -4.71
C ASN A 223 22.84 -16.23 -5.00
N VAL A 224 22.65 -14.91 -4.89
CA VAL A 224 21.45 -14.17 -5.31
C VAL A 224 21.70 -13.41 -6.59
#